data_2ea25515215470e47f83a651501925d2
#
_entry.id   2ea25515215470e47f83a651501925d2
#
_cell.length_a   1.000
_cell.length_b   1.000
_cell.length_c   1.000
_cell.angle_alpha   90.00
_cell.angle_beta   90.00
_cell.angle_gamma   90.00
#
_symmetry.space_group_name_H-M   'P 1'
#
loop_
_entity.id
_entity.type
_entity.pdbx_description
1 polymer ?
#
loop_
_entity_poly.entity_id
_entity_poly.type
_entity_poly.pdbx_seq_one_letter_code
_entity_poly.pdbx_strand_id
1 'polypeptide(L)'
;SRVTIPYRPAGSKWSFSGNASVAQRSQDSTLAVSFPNITISLSQVYPFKRRRAVGAEKWYEKIRLSYSGQFNNSLTAQQDQFFKKSLIKDWRNGMRHNIPVSATFSMFKYFNITPNIQFTDRMYTSKVRRSWDPNASAEVCDTSYSFYNVWDFQASLSLDTKIYGFFRPMKFLGDKVKMIRWVMTPTVSFSANPDFSSKFFGYYGTYQMPGANGEMMERKYSYFPNSLFGVPGEGKSGMITYSLANNLEMKVRSDDDSIGEKKVSLIENFNISQSYNFAADSMNWSNINTSIMLRLMKNFNLNLAATWDVYTYKLNEAGNPVRVNIPRWKAGKGIGRLSSTGTSFSYTFNNETFKRKKKNTDKQKEGDGSEPAPDVENQPGLRSGARAEDEKNEGMQMGPDGYMKWDFPWNLTLNYSVNYSYGAFNKQKMEYDGKITQNLSLSGNIRPTKNWNFSFTASYNFDTHKLAYMNCNISRDLHCFTMTASFVPVGPYKSYNFHISVNSSLLSDLKYDKRSSLSNGVRWY
;
A
#
# COMPACT_ATOMS: atom_id res chain seq x y z
N SER A 1 14.12 7.87 18.53
CA SER A 1 15.33 7.24 17.97
C SER A 1 15.08 5.78 17.63
N ARG A 2 15.61 5.32 16.52
CA ARG A 2 15.51 3.91 16.07
C ARG A 2 16.86 3.44 15.57
N VAL A 3 17.27 2.24 15.98
CA VAL A 3 18.48 1.55 15.50
C VAL A 3 18.06 0.21 14.90
N THR A 4 18.57 -0.12 13.73
CA THR A 4 18.29 -1.40 13.03
C THR A 4 19.61 -2.04 12.62
N ILE A 5 19.80 -3.30 12.95
CA ILE A 5 20.99 -4.09 12.64
C ILE A 5 20.56 -5.29 11.79
N PRO A 6 20.75 -5.23 10.48
CA PRO A 6 20.51 -6.39 9.62
C PRO A 6 21.73 -7.30 9.63
N TYR A 7 21.50 -8.62 9.60
CA TYR A 7 22.54 -9.63 9.46
C TYR A 7 22.08 -10.74 8.51
N ARG A 8 22.89 -11.01 7.49
CA ARG A 8 22.66 -12.11 6.56
C ARG A 8 23.96 -12.86 6.37
N PRO A 9 24.05 -14.14 6.79
CA PRO A 9 25.24 -14.96 6.53
C PRO A 9 25.47 -15.13 5.03
N ALA A 10 26.71 -15.03 4.59
CA ALA A 10 27.08 -15.19 3.17
C ALA A 10 26.63 -16.56 2.65
N GLY A 11 25.96 -16.57 1.47
CA GLY A 11 25.44 -17.81 0.86
C GLY A 11 24.23 -18.42 1.57
N SER A 12 23.75 -17.83 2.68
CA SER A 12 22.61 -18.35 3.43
C SER A 12 21.28 -17.80 2.90
N LYS A 13 20.22 -18.61 2.98
CA LYS A 13 18.84 -18.22 2.75
C LYS A 13 18.17 -17.59 3.99
N TRP A 14 18.86 -17.61 5.11
CA TRP A 14 18.40 -16.97 6.34
C TRP A 14 18.82 -15.52 6.38
N SER A 15 17.94 -14.68 6.90
CA SER A 15 18.22 -13.30 7.23
C SER A 15 17.69 -12.99 8.62
N PHE A 16 18.44 -12.20 9.35
CA PHE A 16 18.14 -11.78 10.71
C PHE A 16 18.15 -10.26 10.75
N SER A 17 17.23 -9.66 11.48
CA SER A 17 17.32 -8.23 11.78
C SER A 17 16.89 -8.00 13.22
N GLY A 18 17.69 -7.23 13.94
CA GLY A 18 17.39 -6.73 15.27
C GLY A 18 17.11 -5.23 15.19
N ASN A 19 16.08 -4.76 15.87
CA ASN A 19 15.84 -3.33 15.99
C ASN A 19 15.45 -2.94 17.42
N ALA A 20 15.81 -1.71 17.77
CA ALA A 20 15.44 -1.04 19.00
C ALA A 20 14.85 0.31 18.67
N SER A 21 13.80 0.71 19.33
CA SER A 21 13.24 2.05 19.18
C SER A 21 12.81 2.63 20.52
N VAL A 22 13.05 3.92 20.69
CA VAL A 22 12.60 4.71 21.83
C VAL A 22 11.89 5.95 21.28
N ALA A 23 10.66 6.16 21.73
CA ALA A 23 9.86 7.33 21.38
C ALA A 23 9.36 7.98 22.66
N GLN A 24 9.54 9.30 22.77
CA GLN A 24 9.05 10.12 23.87
C GLN A 24 7.91 10.98 23.37
N ARG A 25 6.79 11.00 24.09
CA ARG A 25 5.67 11.88 23.84
C ARG A 25 5.63 12.95 24.94
N SER A 26 5.87 14.19 24.53
CA SER A 26 5.99 15.31 25.46
C SER A 26 4.66 15.77 26.06
N GLN A 27 3.53 15.48 25.42
CA GLN A 27 2.20 15.92 25.86
C GLN A 27 1.73 15.23 27.15
N ASP A 28 2.09 13.97 27.33
CA ASP A 28 1.68 13.14 28.48
C ASP A 28 2.86 12.54 29.23
N SER A 29 4.07 13.00 28.93
CA SER A 29 5.34 12.52 29.53
C SER A 29 5.50 11.00 29.46
N THR A 30 4.97 10.37 28.40
CA THR A 30 5.11 8.92 28.21
C THR A 30 6.32 8.57 27.37
N LEU A 31 6.96 7.47 27.72
CA LEU A 31 8.07 6.86 27.01
C LEU A 31 7.65 5.49 26.49
N ALA A 32 7.73 5.32 25.16
CA ALA A 32 7.50 4.03 24.52
C ALA A 32 8.85 3.42 24.11
N VAL A 33 9.17 2.26 24.66
CA VAL A 33 10.39 1.51 24.37
C VAL A 33 10.01 0.19 23.72
N SER A 34 10.68 -0.13 22.61
CA SER A 34 10.55 -1.43 21.96
C SER A 34 11.94 -2.04 21.80
N PHE A 35 12.21 -3.09 22.58
CA PHE A 35 13.50 -3.78 22.61
C PHE A 35 13.41 -5.10 23.41
N PRO A 36 14.02 -6.18 22.90
CA PRO A 36 14.48 -6.36 21.53
C PRO A 36 13.31 -6.64 20.57
N ASN A 37 13.42 -6.16 19.33
CA ASN A 37 12.56 -6.61 18.24
C ASN A 37 13.44 -7.38 17.25
N ILE A 38 13.16 -8.66 17.10
CA ILE A 38 13.96 -9.57 16.26
C ILE A 38 13.07 -10.11 15.15
N THR A 39 13.55 -10.03 13.94
CA THR A 39 12.93 -10.68 12.78
C THR A 39 13.89 -11.70 12.20
N ILE A 40 13.40 -12.91 12.00
CA ILE A 40 14.11 -14.02 11.39
C ILE A 40 13.34 -14.41 10.14
N SER A 41 14.00 -14.46 8.99
CA SER A 41 13.35 -14.86 7.74
C SER A 41 14.16 -15.92 7.02
N LEU A 42 13.47 -16.93 6.52
CA LEU A 42 14.01 -17.91 5.58
C LEU A 42 13.41 -17.64 4.21
N SER A 43 14.25 -17.29 3.26
CA SER A 43 13.84 -17.17 1.86
C SER A 43 13.30 -18.51 1.36
N GLN A 44 12.47 -18.45 0.32
CA GLN A 44 11.84 -19.64 -0.27
C GLN A 44 12.82 -20.79 -0.49
N VAL A 45 12.48 -21.95 0.04
CA VAL A 45 13.22 -23.21 -0.11
C VAL A 45 12.31 -24.29 -0.68
N TYR A 46 12.92 -25.25 -1.32
CA TYR A 46 12.26 -26.46 -1.83
C TYR A 46 12.80 -27.64 -1.02
N PRO A 47 12.20 -28.00 0.12
CA PRO A 47 12.77 -28.96 1.07
C PRO A 47 12.90 -30.36 0.49
N PHE A 48 12.03 -30.71 -0.47
CA PHE A 48 11.98 -32.06 -1.08
C PHE A 48 12.64 -32.14 -2.46
N LYS A 49 13.32 -31.04 -2.90
CA LYS A 49 13.98 -31.03 -4.21
C LYS A 49 15.24 -31.88 -4.19
N ARG A 50 15.35 -32.81 -5.12
CA ARG A 50 16.54 -33.65 -5.29
C ARG A 50 17.77 -32.81 -5.64
N ARG A 51 18.91 -33.10 -5.05
CA ARG A 51 20.19 -32.41 -5.34
C ARG A 51 20.68 -32.68 -6.76
N ARG A 52 20.44 -33.87 -7.27
CA ARG A 52 20.77 -34.31 -8.65
C ARG A 52 19.46 -34.78 -9.29
N ALA A 53 18.82 -33.92 -10.04
CA ALA A 53 17.59 -34.25 -10.73
C ALA A 53 17.89 -34.93 -12.05
N VAL A 54 17.47 -36.18 -12.21
CA VAL A 54 17.43 -36.90 -13.48
C VAL A 54 15.97 -37.12 -13.83
N GLY A 55 15.56 -36.67 -15.02
CA GLY A 55 14.19 -36.73 -15.50
C GLY A 55 13.30 -35.59 -15.01
N ALA A 56 11.99 -35.72 -15.24
CA ALA A 56 11.00 -34.67 -14.86
C ALA A 56 10.90 -34.47 -13.36
N GLU A 57 10.64 -33.23 -12.93
CA GLU A 57 10.39 -32.91 -11.51
C GLU A 57 9.13 -33.63 -11.01
N LYS A 58 9.25 -34.30 -9.86
CA LYS A 58 8.13 -34.95 -9.19
C LYS A 58 7.26 -33.91 -8.47
N TRP A 59 6.02 -34.22 -8.20
CA TRP A 59 5.05 -33.30 -7.60
C TRP A 59 5.52 -32.72 -6.25
N TYR A 60 6.16 -33.52 -5.39
CA TYR A 60 6.65 -33.09 -4.09
C TYR A 60 7.88 -32.16 -4.17
N GLU A 61 8.65 -32.22 -5.25
CA GLU A 61 9.80 -31.34 -5.49
C GLU A 61 9.39 -29.89 -5.74
N LYS A 62 8.13 -29.68 -6.14
CA LYS A 62 7.51 -28.36 -6.36
C LYS A 62 6.98 -27.72 -5.09
N ILE A 63 7.00 -28.43 -3.96
CA ILE A 63 6.61 -27.89 -2.67
C ILE A 63 7.65 -26.87 -2.23
N ARG A 64 7.21 -25.67 -2.00
CA ARG A 64 8.01 -24.54 -1.52
C ARG A 64 7.53 -24.13 -0.13
N LEU A 65 8.48 -23.78 0.68
CA LEU A 65 8.27 -23.32 2.04
C LEU A 65 9.11 -22.07 2.26
N SER A 66 8.59 -21.10 2.96
CA SER A 66 9.34 -19.99 3.54
C SER A 66 8.96 -19.85 5.01
N TYR A 67 9.72 -19.07 5.74
CA TYR A 67 9.47 -18.83 7.14
C TYR A 67 9.75 -17.38 7.50
N SER A 68 8.90 -16.81 8.34
CA SER A 68 9.13 -15.50 8.93
C SER A 68 8.76 -15.55 10.42
N GLY A 69 9.74 -15.38 11.27
CA GLY A 69 9.59 -15.26 12.72
C GLY A 69 9.78 -13.82 13.17
N GLN A 70 8.93 -13.33 14.07
CA GLN A 70 9.02 -12.01 14.67
C GLN A 70 8.89 -12.15 16.17
N PHE A 71 9.88 -11.66 16.89
CA PHE A 71 9.82 -11.47 18.33
C PHE A 71 9.77 -9.98 18.62
N ASN A 72 8.71 -9.53 19.26
CA ASN A 72 8.55 -8.13 19.64
C ASN A 72 8.36 -8.04 21.14
N ASN A 73 9.01 -7.04 21.71
CA ASN A 73 8.89 -6.69 23.11
C ASN A 73 8.73 -5.18 23.23
N SER A 74 7.67 -4.71 23.88
CA SER A 74 7.37 -3.28 23.97
C SER A 74 6.79 -2.91 25.33
N LEU A 75 7.15 -1.73 25.80
CA LEU A 75 6.64 -1.11 27.02
C LEU A 75 6.29 0.35 26.73
N THR A 76 5.15 0.78 27.22
CA THR A 76 4.77 2.21 27.23
C THR A 76 4.41 2.56 28.67
N ALA A 77 5.15 3.48 29.26
CA ALA A 77 4.94 3.92 30.65
C ALA A 77 5.24 5.41 30.79
N GLN A 78 4.77 6.02 31.87
CA GLN A 78 5.18 7.36 32.25
C GLN A 78 6.66 7.37 32.64
N GLN A 79 7.34 8.46 32.34
CA GLN A 79 8.79 8.58 32.49
C GLN A 79 9.26 8.34 33.95
N ASP A 80 8.47 8.76 34.93
CA ASP A 80 8.74 8.58 36.37
C ASP A 80 8.61 7.11 36.86
N GLN A 81 7.95 6.27 36.09
CA GLN A 81 7.69 4.87 36.45
C GLN A 81 8.70 3.89 35.83
N PHE A 82 9.53 4.34 34.92
CA PHE A 82 10.31 3.49 34.01
C PHE A 82 11.30 2.53 34.69
N PHE A 83 11.72 2.81 35.93
CA PHE A 83 12.65 1.98 36.69
C PHE A 83 12.02 1.27 37.89
N LYS A 84 10.70 1.28 38.02
CA LYS A 84 10.01 0.60 39.13
C LYS A 84 9.82 -0.89 38.80
N LYS A 85 9.96 -1.76 39.83
CA LYS A 85 9.79 -3.23 39.65
C LYS A 85 8.40 -3.66 39.17
N SER A 86 7.37 -2.83 39.35
CA SER A 86 6.01 -3.06 38.84
C SER A 86 5.92 -3.13 37.32
N LEU A 87 6.83 -2.49 36.60
CA LEU A 87 6.84 -2.48 35.13
C LEU A 87 7.18 -3.82 34.49
N ILE A 88 7.74 -4.78 35.21
CA ILE A 88 8.07 -6.10 34.62
C ILE A 88 6.83 -6.79 34.04
N LYS A 89 5.67 -6.59 34.69
CA LYS A 89 4.39 -7.14 34.24
C LYS A 89 3.74 -6.36 33.09
N ASP A 90 4.15 -5.13 32.87
CA ASP A 90 3.59 -4.23 31.84
C ASP A 90 4.27 -4.39 30.48
N TRP A 91 5.37 -5.13 30.43
CA TRP A 91 6.01 -5.49 29.18
C TRP A 91 5.10 -6.39 28.34
N ARG A 92 4.82 -5.92 27.12
CA ARG A 92 4.08 -6.71 26.14
C ARG A 92 5.06 -7.52 25.30
N ASN A 93 5.06 -8.81 25.51
CA ASN A 93 5.90 -9.77 24.82
C ASN A 93 5.06 -10.56 23.84
N GLY A 94 5.60 -10.79 22.66
CA GLY A 94 4.95 -11.66 21.70
C GLY A 94 5.94 -12.20 20.68
N MET A 95 5.67 -13.41 20.24
CA MET A 95 6.38 -14.06 19.15
C MET A 95 5.37 -14.50 18.11
N ARG A 96 5.68 -14.32 16.84
CA ARG A 96 4.84 -14.76 15.73
C ARG A 96 5.68 -15.52 14.71
N HIS A 97 5.23 -16.70 14.35
CA HIS A 97 5.80 -17.53 13.30
C HIS A 97 4.82 -17.64 12.15
N ASN A 98 5.29 -17.36 10.95
CA ASN A 98 4.54 -17.44 9.71
C ASN A 98 5.20 -18.45 8.80
N ILE A 99 4.46 -19.47 8.39
CA ILE A 99 4.97 -20.60 7.61
C ILE A 99 4.03 -20.84 6.42
N PRO A 100 4.20 -20.10 5.31
CA PRO A 100 3.50 -20.38 4.08
C PRO A 100 4.10 -21.62 3.40
N VAL A 101 3.24 -22.57 3.08
CA VAL A 101 3.57 -23.78 2.31
C VAL A 101 2.73 -23.77 1.05
N SER A 102 3.36 -23.81 -0.11
CA SER A 102 2.64 -23.82 -1.38
C SER A 102 3.33 -24.70 -2.40
N ALA A 103 2.56 -25.13 -3.40
CA ALA A 103 3.09 -25.85 -4.54
C ALA A 103 2.36 -25.38 -5.81
N THR A 104 2.99 -25.49 -6.96
CA THR A 104 2.33 -25.18 -8.24
C THR A 104 2.42 -26.39 -9.15
N PHE A 105 1.28 -26.85 -9.60
CA PHE A 105 1.14 -28.00 -10.49
C PHE A 105 0.51 -27.56 -11.80
N SER A 106 1.02 -28.06 -12.92
CA SER A 106 0.35 -27.90 -14.21
C SER A 106 -0.49 -29.13 -14.50
N MET A 107 -1.80 -28.94 -14.62
CA MET A 107 -2.76 -29.97 -14.98
C MET A 107 -3.13 -29.82 -16.47
N PHE A 108 -3.14 -30.92 -17.22
CA PHE A 108 -3.43 -30.95 -18.66
C PHE A 108 -2.58 -29.99 -19.51
N LYS A 109 -1.39 -29.58 -19.01
CA LYS A 109 -0.47 -28.60 -19.63
C LYS A 109 -1.00 -27.15 -19.70
N TYR A 110 -2.27 -26.91 -19.43
CA TYR A 110 -2.92 -25.61 -19.63
C TYR A 110 -3.36 -24.94 -18.33
N PHE A 111 -3.64 -25.71 -17.30
CA PHE A 111 -4.12 -25.19 -16.02
C PHE A 111 -3.03 -25.27 -14.97
N ASN A 112 -2.83 -24.18 -14.25
CA ASN A 112 -1.98 -24.15 -13.07
C ASN A 112 -2.87 -24.27 -11.84
N ILE A 113 -2.56 -25.21 -10.99
CA ILE A 113 -3.21 -25.41 -9.69
C ILE A 113 -2.17 -25.08 -8.62
N THR A 114 -2.50 -24.13 -7.76
CA THR A 114 -1.61 -23.69 -6.68
C THR A 114 -2.32 -23.82 -5.33
N PRO A 115 -2.22 -25.00 -4.67
CA PRO A 115 -2.57 -25.11 -3.26
C PRO A 115 -1.59 -24.28 -2.40
N ASN A 116 -2.13 -23.65 -1.38
CA ASN A 116 -1.36 -22.90 -0.40
C ASN A 116 -1.99 -23.06 0.99
N ILE A 117 -1.17 -23.31 1.99
CA ILE A 117 -1.56 -23.31 3.40
C ILE A 117 -0.69 -22.27 4.09
N GLN A 118 -1.34 -21.26 4.64
CA GLN A 118 -0.71 -20.25 5.46
C GLN A 118 -0.90 -20.65 6.93
N PHE A 119 0.16 -21.07 7.58
CA PHE A 119 0.14 -21.37 9.01
C PHE A 119 0.76 -20.20 9.79
N THR A 120 0.06 -19.76 10.83
CA THR A 120 0.53 -18.70 11.73
C THR A 120 0.45 -19.19 13.15
N ASP A 121 1.54 -19.08 13.89
CA ASP A 121 1.63 -19.37 15.30
C ASP A 121 2.06 -18.13 16.08
N ARG A 122 1.38 -17.85 17.18
CA ARG A 122 1.63 -16.69 18.05
C ARG A 122 1.82 -17.17 19.48
N MET A 123 2.85 -16.66 20.12
CA MET A 123 3.18 -17.00 21.49
C MET A 123 3.10 -15.76 22.36
N TYR A 124 2.42 -15.88 23.49
CA TYR A 124 2.18 -14.79 24.44
C TYR A 124 2.55 -15.22 25.85
N THR A 125 2.88 -14.25 26.69
CA THR A 125 3.27 -14.47 28.10
C THR A 125 2.16 -14.14 29.10
N SER A 126 1.01 -13.63 28.61
CA SER A 126 -0.10 -13.26 29.48
C SER A 126 -1.44 -13.61 28.84
N LYS A 127 -2.40 -13.98 29.68
CA LYS A 127 -3.79 -14.30 29.35
C LYS A 127 -4.70 -13.56 30.30
N VAL A 128 -5.70 -12.85 29.80
CA VAL A 128 -6.65 -12.07 30.59
C VAL A 128 -7.98 -12.79 30.63
N ARG A 129 -8.49 -13.05 31.82
CA ARG A 129 -9.85 -13.53 32.07
C ARG A 129 -10.70 -12.35 32.52
N ARG A 130 -11.93 -12.27 32.02
CA ARG A 130 -12.88 -11.23 32.39
C ARG A 130 -14.09 -11.85 33.05
N SER A 131 -14.56 -11.21 34.09
CA SER A 131 -15.78 -11.56 34.81
C SER A 131 -16.50 -10.29 35.24
N TRP A 132 -17.79 -10.39 35.48
CA TRP A 132 -18.59 -9.29 36.03
C TRP A 132 -18.68 -9.46 37.55
N ASP A 133 -18.32 -8.41 38.29
CA ASP A 133 -18.57 -8.34 39.75
C ASP A 133 -19.87 -7.58 40.02
N PRO A 134 -20.93 -8.26 40.49
CA PRO A 134 -22.20 -7.61 40.81
C PRO A 134 -22.08 -6.56 41.94
N ASN A 135 -21.16 -6.75 42.89
CA ASN A 135 -20.99 -5.85 44.02
C ASN A 135 -20.32 -4.53 43.62
N ALA A 136 -19.31 -4.64 42.75
CA ALA A 136 -18.61 -3.47 42.24
C ALA A 136 -19.31 -2.86 41.01
N SER A 137 -20.35 -3.54 40.46
CA SER A 137 -20.99 -3.18 39.19
C SER A 137 -19.97 -2.88 38.09
N ALA A 138 -18.91 -3.66 38.03
CA ALA A 138 -17.77 -3.43 37.14
C ALA A 138 -17.22 -4.73 36.54
N GLU A 139 -16.56 -4.58 35.38
CA GLU A 139 -15.80 -5.66 34.77
C GLU A 139 -14.47 -5.86 35.53
N VAL A 140 -14.23 -7.08 36.02
CA VAL A 140 -12.99 -7.47 36.68
C VAL A 140 -12.12 -8.25 35.68
N CYS A 141 -10.85 -7.84 35.58
CA CYS A 141 -9.85 -8.47 34.73
C CYS A 141 -8.81 -9.20 35.61
N ASP A 142 -8.71 -10.52 35.48
CA ASP A 142 -7.66 -11.32 36.07
C ASP A 142 -6.63 -11.70 35.00
N THR A 143 -5.36 -11.38 35.27
CA THR A 143 -4.26 -11.64 34.32
C THR A 143 -3.38 -12.76 34.85
N SER A 144 -3.36 -13.86 34.14
CA SER A 144 -2.46 -15.00 34.42
C SER A 144 -1.22 -14.92 33.51
N TYR A 145 -0.06 -15.10 34.10
CA TYR A 145 1.23 -15.08 33.44
C TYR A 145 1.76 -16.50 33.27
N SER A 146 1.88 -16.94 32.03
CA SER A 146 2.42 -18.23 31.61
C SER A 146 2.73 -18.16 30.11
N PHE A 147 3.21 -19.26 29.57
CA PHE A 147 3.41 -19.38 28.12
C PHE A 147 2.11 -19.86 27.47
N TYR A 148 1.59 -19.06 26.56
CA TYR A 148 0.37 -19.34 25.81
C TYR A 148 0.64 -19.36 24.31
N ASN A 149 0.09 -20.34 23.62
CA ASN A 149 0.20 -20.53 22.18
C ASN A 149 -1.16 -20.30 21.50
N VAL A 150 -1.17 -19.51 20.43
CA VAL A 150 -2.34 -19.16 19.62
C VAL A 150 -2.01 -19.37 18.16
N TRP A 151 -2.47 -20.44 17.58
CA TRP A 151 -2.21 -20.75 16.17
C TRP A 151 -3.47 -20.72 15.32
N ASP A 152 -3.29 -20.40 14.07
CA ASP A 152 -4.31 -20.47 13.03
C ASP A 152 -3.73 -20.94 11.71
N PHE A 153 -4.61 -21.30 10.80
CA PHE A 153 -4.25 -21.60 9.42
C PHE A 153 -5.36 -21.18 8.46
N GLN A 154 -4.94 -20.83 7.27
CA GLN A 154 -5.82 -20.62 6.14
C GLN A 154 -5.39 -21.53 4.98
N ALA A 155 -6.30 -22.32 4.48
CA ALA A 155 -6.10 -23.13 3.29
C ALA A 155 -6.65 -22.39 2.08
N SER A 156 -5.90 -22.37 0.98
CA SER A 156 -6.35 -21.81 -0.28
C SER A 156 -5.91 -22.66 -1.47
N LEU A 157 -6.72 -22.65 -2.51
CA LEU A 157 -6.48 -23.33 -3.77
C LEU A 157 -6.77 -22.36 -4.90
N SER A 158 -5.78 -22.07 -5.73
CA SER A 158 -5.94 -21.22 -6.90
C SER A 158 -5.79 -22.04 -8.18
N LEU A 159 -6.70 -21.82 -9.12
CA LEU A 159 -6.69 -22.39 -10.46
C LEU A 159 -6.61 -21.23 -11.46
N ASP A 160 -5.59 -21.20 -12.27
CA ASP A 160 -5.43 -20.22 -13.34
C ASP A 160 -5.05 -20.89 -14.67
N THR A 161 -5.39 -20.19 -15.75
CA THR A 161 -4.96 -20.56 -17.11
C THR A 161 -4.73 -19.30 -17.95
N LYS A 162 -4.00 -19.44 -19.04
CA LYS A 162 -3.78 -18.35 -19.99
C LYS A 162 -4.35 -18.70 -21.35
N ILE A 163 -5.22 -17.86 -21.83
CA ILE A 163 -5.86 -17.98 -23.14
C ILE A 163 -5.31 -16.88 -24.04
N TYR A 164 -4.84 -17.24 -25.21
CA TYR A 164 -4.21 -16.31 -26.15
C TYR A 164 -5.11 -16.14 -27.38
N GLY A 165 -5.46 -14.90 -27.68
CA GLY A 165 -6.10 -14.50 -28.93
C GLY A 165 -5.11 -13.72 -29.80
N PHE A 166 -5.06 -14.08 -31.09
CA PHE A 166 -4.27 -13.35 -32.09
C PHE A 166 -5.19 -12.82 -33.16
N PHE A 167 -5.17 -11.51 -33.35
CA PHE A 167 -6.03 -10.82 -34.30
C PHE A 167 -5.19 -10.12 -35.35
N ARG A 168 -5.56 -10.24 -36.62
CA ARG A 168 -5.02 -9.41 -37.68
C ARG A 168 -5.62 -8.01 -37.55
N PRO A 169 -4.81 -6.95 -37.75
CA PRO A 169 -5.32 -5.58 -37.67
C PRO A 169 -6.39 -5.31 -38.73
N MET A 170 -7.36 -4.51 -38.36
CA MET A 170 -8.37 -4.05 -39.32
C MET A 170 -7.73 -3.10 -40.33
N LYS A 171 -8.22 -3.09 -41.58
CA LYS A 171 -7.65 -2.33 -42.71
C LYS A 171 -7.48 -0.83 -42.42
N PHE A 172 -8.30 -0.24 -41.54
CA PHE A 172 -8.21 1.19 -41.19
C PHE A 172 -6.97 1.53 -40.32
N LEU A 173 -6.33 0.55 -39.68
CA LEU A 173 -5.08 0.75 -38.91
C LEU A 173 -3.83 0.79 -39.80
N GLY A 174 -3.99 0.53 -41.11
CA GLY A 174 -2.93 0.53 -42.12
C GLY A 174 -1.86 -0.54 -41.82
N ASP A 175 -0.77 -0.50 -42.59
CA ASP A 175 0.34 -1.46 -42.49
C ASP A 175 1.26 -1.23 -41.28
N LYS A 176 0.97 -0.22 -40.45
CA LYS A 176 1.75 0.08 -39.26
C LYS A 176 1.56 -0.95 -38.17
N VAL A 177 0.37 -1.54 -38.02
CA VAL A 177 0.07 -2.57 -37.03
C VAL A 177 0.15 -3.94 -37.69
N LYS A 178 1.07 -4.77 -37.23
CA LYS A 178 1.27 -6.12 -37.79
C LYS A 178 0.37 -7.17 -37.15
N MET A 179 0.18 -7.11 -35.83
CA MET A 179 -0.58 -8.12 -35.08
C MET A 179 -1.06 -7.54 -33.76
N ILE A 180 -2.24 -7.97 -33.33
CA ILE A 180 -2.80 -7.69 -32.01
C ILE A 180 -2.85 -9.01 -31.24
N ARG A 181 -2.24 -9.04 -30.04
CA ARG A 181 -2.28 -10.17 -29.11
C ARG A 181 -3.13 -9.83 -27.91
N TRP A 182 -4.14 -10.64 -27.67
CA TRP A 182 -4.94 -10.59 -26.44
C TRP A 182 -4.55 -11.75 -25.56
N VAL A 183 -4.28 -11.47 -24.27
CA VAL A 183 -4.00 -12.49 -23.26
C VAL A 183 -5.06 -12.37 -22.19
N MET A 184 -5.84 -13.41 -22.00
CA MET A 184 -6.85 -13.51 -20.97
C MET A 184 -6.39 -14.54 -19.92
N THR A 185 -6.40 -14.16 -18.66
CA THR A 185 -6.02 -15.03 -17.54
C THR A 185 -7.20 -15.13 -16.57
N PRO A 186 -8.12 -16.08 -16.76
CA PRO A 186 -9.12 -16.41 -15.76
C PRO A 186 -8.46 -17.10 -14.57
N THR A 187 -8.84 -16.69 -13.37
CA THR A 187 -8.39 -17.26 -12.11
C THR A 187 -9.60 -17.53 -11.22
N VAL A 188 -9.67 -18.72 -10.65
CA VAL A 188 -10.63 -19.09 -9.62
C VAL A 188 -9.85 -19.49 -8.38
N SER A 189 -10.10 -18.81 -7.28
CA SER A 189 -9.43 -19.09 -6.01
C SER A 189 -10.45 -19.44 -4.95
N PHE A 190 -10.22 -20.54 -4.26
CA PHE A 190 -10.95 -20.95 -3.08
C PHE A 190 -10.10 -20.72 -1.84
N SER A 191 -10.67 -20.14 -0.78
CA SER A 191 -9.99 -20.01 0.52
C SER A 191 -10.95 -20.32 1.65
N ALA A 192 -10.45 -21.00 2.67
CA ALA A 192 -11.23 -21.35 3.84
C ALA A 192 -10.37 -21.40 5.09
N ASN A 193 -10.97 -21.02 6.21
CA ASN A 193 -10.46 -21.25 7.55
C ASN A 193 -11.62 -21.58 8.52
N PRO A 194 -11.36 -22.42 9.53
CA PRO A 194 -12.35 -22.73 10.56
C PRO A 194 -12.62 -21.53 11.47
N ASP A 195 -13.65 -21.64 12.29
CA ASP A 195 -13.91 -20.67 13.35
C ASP A 195 -12.97 -20.89 14.54
N PHE A 196 -11.93 -20.08 14.61
CA PHE A 196 -10.95 -20.09 15.71
C PHE A 196 -11.50 -19.53 17.03
N SER A 197 -12.68 -18.94 17.02
CA SER A 197 -13.35 -18.48 18.25
C SER A 197 -14.15 -19.58 18.94
N SER A 198 -14.20 -20.78 18.38
CA SER A 198 -14.85 -21.93 18.99
C SER A 198 -14.14 -22.34 20.29
N LYS A 199 -14.88 -22.95 21.22
CA LYS A 199 -14.36 -23.43 22.51
C LYS A 199 -13.18 -24.40 22.38
N PHE A 200 -13.11 -25.11 21.24
CA PHE A 200 -12.03 -26.05 20.95
C PHE A 200 -10.64 -25.39 20.95
N PHE A 201 -10.52 -24.19 20.40
CA PHE A 201 -9.22 -23.48 20.33
C PHE A 201 -8.88 -22.76 21.63
N GLY A 202 -9.86 -22.36 22.43
CA GLY A 202 -9.64 -21.73 23.74
C GLY A 202 -9.03 -20.33 23.69
N TYR A 203 -9.24 -19.59 22.62
CA TYR A 203 -8.74 -18.20 22.45
C TYR A 203 -9.72 -17.15 22.92
N TYR A 204 -10.99 -17.53 23.06
CA TYR A 204 -12.09 -16.67 23.46
C TYR A 204 -12.82 -17.23 24.68
N GLY A 205 -13.32 -16.34 25.50
CA GLY A 205 -14.20 -16.65 26.62
C GLY A 205 -15.49 -15.86 26.54
N THR A 206 -16.45 -16.22 27.40
CA THR A 206 -17.70 -15.50 27.57
C THR A 206 -17.92 -15.21 29.06
N TYR A 207 -18.56 -14.09 29.38
CA TYR A 207 -19.05 -13.78 30.72
C TYR A 207 -20.40 -13.09 30.61
N GLN A 208 -21.19 -13.14 31.68
CA GLN A 208 -22.50 -12.51 31.75
C GLN A 208 -22.38 -11.15 32.40
N MET A 209 -23.01 -10.14 31.83
CA MET A 209 -23.12 -8.79 32.40
C MET A 209 -24.52 -8.24 32.19
N PRO A 210 -25.01 -7.33 33.07
CA PRO A 210 -26.30 -6.68 32.85
C PRO A 210 -26.23 -5.74 31.65
N GLY A 211 -27.19 -5.87 30.75
CA GLY A 211 -27.41 -4.96 29.63
C GLY A 211 -28.08 -3.66 30.09
N ALA A 212 -28.26 -2.70 29.16
CA ALA A 212 -28.87 -1.40 29.43
C ALA A 212 -30.30 -1.51 30.00
N ASN A 213 -31.00 -2.61 29.73
CA ASN A 213 -32.37 -2.87 30.21
C ASN A 213 -32.43 -3.75 31.47
N GLY A 214 -31.29 -4.05 32.11
CA GLY A 214 -31.19 -4.93 33.26
C GLY A 214 -31.22 -6.44 32.94
N GLU A 215 -31.37 -6.84 31.69
CA GLU A 215 -31.28 -8.25 31.28
C GLU A 215 -29.82 -8.70 31.25
N MET A 216 -29.56 -9.94 31.67
CA MET A 216 -28.22 -10.52 31.63
C MET A 216 -27.84 -10.87 30.18
N MET A 217 -26.83 -10.23 29.69
CA MET A 217 -26.30 -10.45 28.34
C MET A 217 -24.96 -11.19 28.40
N GLU A 218 -24.81 -12.21 27.56
CA GLU A 218 -23.54 -12.90 27.37
C GLU A 218 -22.62 -12.05 26.48
N ARG A 219 -21.47 -11.70 27.02
CA ARG A 219 -20.42 -10.98 26.28
C ARG A 219 -19.23 -11.86 25.98
N LYS A 220 -18.91 -12.00 24.72
CA LYS A 220 -17.73 -12.72 24.23
C LYS A 220 -16.51 -11.79 24.21
N TYR A 221 -15.37 -12.29 24.57
CA TYR A 221 -14.11 -11.54 24.58
C TYR A 221 -12.91 -12.43 24.25
N SER A 222 -11.85 -11.84 23.74
CA SER A 222 -10.57 -12.52 23.56
C SER A 222 -9.80 -12.60 24.87
N TYR A 223 -9.18 -13.73 25.13
CA TYR A 223 -8.24 -13.88 26.26
C TYR A 223 -6.93 -13.09 26.10
N PHE A 224 -6.67 -12.54 24.90
CA PHE A 224 -5.42 -11.84 24.56
C PHE A 224 -5.68 -10.41 24.04
N PRO A 225 -6.39 -9.54 24.78
CA PRO A 225 -6.84 -8.23 24.29
C PRO A 225 -5.69 -7.27 23.99
N ASN A 226 -4.57 -7.42 24.71
CA ASN A 226 -3.40 -6.53 24.60
C ASN A 226 -2.22 -7.18 23.88
N SER A 227 -2.47 -8.27 23.16
CA SER A 227 -1.41 -9.01 22.46
C SER A 227 -0.85 -8.20 21.28
N LEU A 228 0.47 -8.30 21.05
CA LEU A 228 1.16 -7.56 20.00
C LEU A 228 0.79 -8.00 18.57
N PHE A 229 0.38 -9.25 18.41
CA PHE A 229 0.07 -9.84 17.09
C PHE A 229 -1.40 -10.21 16.92
N GLY A 230 -2.25 -9.86 17.90
CA GLY A 230 -3.67 -10.19 17.88
C GLY A 230 -3.97 -11.68 18.00
N VAL A 231 -5.22 -12.01 17.82
CA VAL A 231 -5.73 -13.39 17.76
C VAL A 231 -6.47 -13.60 16.46
N PRO A 232 -6.66 -14.85 16.01
CA PRO A 232 -7.52 -15.15 14.87
C PRO A 232 -8.91 -14.56 15.05
N GLY A 233 -9.50 -14.02 13.99
CA GLY A 233 -10.85 -13.45 14.02
C GLY A 233 -11.92 -14.48 14.36
N GLU A 234 -13.08 -13.98 14.76
CA GLU A 234 -14.27 -14.79 15.01
C GLU A 234 -14.94 -15.20 13.71
N GLY A 235 -15.58 -16.36 13.74
CA GLY A 235 -16.35 -16.92 12.67
C GLY A 235 -15.52 -17.73 11.65
N LYS A 236 -16.20 -18.68 11.03
CA LYS A 236 -15.65 -19.42 9.90
C LYS A 236 -15.56 -18.51 8.67
N SER A 237 -14.53 -18.67 7.86
CA SER A 237 -14.42 -18.00 6.57
C SER A 237 -14.38 -19.02 5.45
N GLY A 238 -15.10 -18.74 4.38
CA GLY A 238 -15.12 -19.55 3.20
C GLY A 238 -15.47 -18.71 1.98
N MET A 239 -14.52 -18.56 1.05
CA MET A 239 -14.65 -17.64 -0.06
C MET A 239 -14.20 -18.27 -1.38
N ILE A 240 -14.98 -18.08 -2.43
CA ILE A 240 -14.56 -18.31 -3.81
C ILE A 240 -14.39 -16.96 -4.47
N THR A 241 -13.23 -16.70 -5.04
CA THR A 241 -12.94 -15.47 -5.77
C THR A 241 -12.75 -15.79 -7.24
N TYR A 242 -13.47 -15.09 -8.09
CA TYR A 242 -13.34 -15.12 -9.53
C TYR A 242 -12.61 -13.86 -9.98
N SER A 243 -11.59 -14.03 -10.78
CA SER A 243 -10.82 -12.92 -11.35
C SER A 243 -10.55 -13.20 -12.82
N LEU A 244 -10.71 -12.17 -13.65
CA LEU A 244 -10.44 -12.22 -15.08
C LEU A 244 -9.51 -11.07 -15.44
N ALA A 245 -8.23 -11.38 -15.59
CA ALA A 245 -7.24 -10.41 -16.04
C ALA A 245 -7.06 -10.49 -17.55
N ASN A 246 -7.07 -9.34 -18.20
CA ASN A 246 -6.90 -9.20 -19.65
C ASN A 246 -5.76 -8.22 -19.95
N ASN A 247 -4.94 -8.56 -20.94
CA ASN A 247 -3.89 -7.72 -21.47
C ASN A 247 -4.02 -7.67 -22.99
N LEU A 248 -3.93 -6.49 -23.57
CA LEU A 248 -4.00 -6.28 -25.00
C LEU A 248 -2.75 -5.56 -25.49
N GLU A 249 -1.99 -6.22 -26.33
CA GLU A 249 -0.75 -5.75 -26.89
C GLU A 249 -0.80 -5.74 -28.42
N MET A 250 -0.11 -4.80 -29.04
CA MET A 250 0.06 -4.78 -30.49
C MET A 250 1.54 -4.73 -30.88
N LYS A 251 1.87 -5.36 -31.98
CA LYS A 251 3.13 -5.19 -32.68
C LYS A 251 2.97 -4.13 -33.76
N VAL A 252 3.76 -3.07 -33.68
CA VAL A 252 3.79 -2.00 -34.66
C VAL A 252 5.14 -2.00 -35.37
N ARG A 253 5.12 -1.62 -36.64
CA ARG A 253 6.35 -1.38 -37.40
C ARG A 253 7.08 -0.17 -36.83
N SER A 254 8.37 -0.31 -36.57
CA SER A 254 9.24 0.75 -36.06
C SER A 254 10.50 0.79 -36.92
N ASP A 255 10.82 1.95 -37.44
CA ASP A 255 12.04 2.17 -38.22
C ASP A 255 13.25 2.48 -37.29
N ASP A 256 12.98 2.67 -35.97
CA ASP A 256 14.01 2.98 -34.95
C ASP A 256 14.57 1.73 -34.24
N ASP A 257 14.07 0.54 -34.54
CA ASP A 257 14.48 -0.69 -33.87
C ASP A 257 15.21 -1.64 -34.82
N SER A 258 16.28 -2.28 -34.36
CA SER A 258 17.08 -3.22 -35.15
C SER A 258 16.28 -4.40 -35.71
N ILE A 259 15.13 -4.71 -35.10
CA ILE A 259 14.21 -5.80 -35.53
C ILE A 259 13.08 -5.27 -36.44
N GLY A 260 12.96 -3.95 -36.62
CA GLY A 260 11.88 -3.32 -37.42
C GLY A 260 10.48 -3.45 -36.82
N GLU A 261 10.35 -3.92 -35.58
CA GLU A 261 9.09 -4.17 -34.88
C GLU A 261 9.16 -3.71 -33.44
N LYS A 262 8.17 -2.93 -33.00
CA LYS A 262 8.02 -2.49 -31.61
C LYS A 262 6.75 -3.04 -31.01
N LYS A 263 6.85 -3.53 -29.78
CA LYS A 263 5.71 -3.97 -28.98
C LYS A 263 5.12 -2.77 -28.21
N VAL A 264 3.83 -2.55 -28.35
CA VAL A 264 3.07 -1.48 -27.67
C VAL A 264 1.92 -2.14 -26.91
N SER A 265 1.82 -1.86 -25.61
CA SER A 265 0.68 -2.28 -24.82
C SER A 265 -0.46 -1.27 -25.01
N LEU A 266 -1.63 -1.72 -25.44
CA LEU A 266 -2.86 -0.92 -25.52
C LEU A 266 -3.58 -0.90 -24.17
N ILE A 267 -3.79 -2.09 -23.64
CA ILE A 267 -4.34 -2.29 -22.31
C ILE A 267 -3.32 -3.10 -21.53
N GLU A 268 -2.67 -2.43 -20.58
CA GLU A 268 -1.65 -3.09 -19.77
C GLU A 268 -2.26 -4.12 -18.84
N ASN A 269 -3.39 -3.78 -18.24
CA ASN A 269 -4.19 -4.68 -17.43
C ASN A 269 -5.66 -4.22 -17.44
N PHE A 270 -6.56 -5.15 -17.66
CA PHE A 270 -8.00 -5.00 -17.40
C PHE A 270 -8.46 -6.16 -16.55
N ASN A 271 -8.73 -5.91 -15.29
CA ASN A 271 -9.14 -6.92 -14.33
C ASN A 271 -10.59 -6.75 -13.92
N ILE A 272 -11.32 -7.85 -13.86
CA ILE A 272 -12.68 -7.96 -13.30
C ILE A 272 -12.60 -8.98 -12.19
N SER A 273 -13.05 -8.64 -10.99
CA SER A 273 -13.05 -9.58 -9.87
C SER A 273 -14.33 -9.51 -9.04
N GLN A 274 -14.75 -10.65 -8.53
CA GLN A 274 -15.89 -10.82 -7.64
C GLN A 274 -15.65 -12.02 -6.74
N SER A 275 -16.16 -11.96 -5.51
CA SER A 275 -16.07 -13.06 -4.54
C SER A 275 -17.46 -13.49 -4.08
N TYR A 276 -17.58 -14.77 -3.79
CA TYR A 276 -18.74 -15.37 -3.14
C TYR A 276 -18.32 -15.95 -1.79
N ASN A 277 -18.87 -15.43 -0.71
CA ASN A 277 -18.63 -15.92 0.65
C ASN A 277 -19.71 -16.95 1.01
N PHE A 278 -19.36 -18.25 0.96
CA PHE A 278 -20.30 -19.32 1.29
C PHE A 278 -20.43 -19.59 2.80
N ALA A 279 -19.57 -18.96 3.60
CA ALA A 279 -19.64 -19.03 5.06
C ALA A 279 -20.54 -17.95 5.68
N ALA A 280 -20.92 -16.92 4.93
CA ALA A 280 -21.82 -15.87 5.39
C ALA A 280 -23.28 -16.32 5.30
N ASP A 281 -24.08 -15.95 6.30
CA ASP A 281 -25.52 -16.28 6.36
C ASP A 281 -26.34 -15.45 5.38
N SER A 282 -25.85 -14.27 4.98
CA SER A 282 -26.52 -13.37 4.05
C SER A 282 -25.51 -12.52 3.27
N MET A 283 -25.94 -11.92 2.16
CA MET A 283 -25.10 -11.05 1.30
C MET A 283 -23.80 -11.73 0.85
N ASN A 284 -23.91 -12.95 0.38
CA ASN A 284 -22.78 -13.81 0.02
C ASN A 284 -21.92 -13.24 -1.12
N TRP A 285 -22.50 -12.47 -2.05
CA TRP A 285 -21.76 -11.87 -3.16
C TRP A 285 -21.08 -10.58 -2.75
N SER A 286 -19.81 -10.46 -3.04
CA SER A 286 -19.10 -9.16 -2.97
C SER A 286 -19.53 -8.23 -4.10
N ASN A 287 -19.23 -6.96 -4.00
CA ASN A 287 -19.29 -6.05 -5.13
C ASN A 287 -18.36 -6.54 -6.25
N ILE A 288 -18.73 -6.26 -7.51
CA ILE A 288 -17.85 -6.48 -8.65
C ILE A 288 -16.84 -5.33 -8.69
N ASN A 289 -15.57 -5.65 -8.75
CA ASN A 289 -14.49 -4.68 -8.91
C ASN A 289 -13.92 -4.81 -10.30
N THR A 290 -13.78 -3.68 -10.97
CA THR A 290 -13.15 -3.58 -12.29
C THR A 290 -12.01 -2.57 -12.23
N SER A 291 -10.90 -2.88 -12.89
CA SER A 291 -9.78 -1.94 -13.01
C SER A 291 -9.16 -2.04 -14.39
N ILE A 292 -8.89 -0.89 -15.00
CA ILE A 292 -8.24 -0.78 -16.31
C ILE A 292 -7.01 0.10 -16.14
N MET A 293 -5.88 -0.39 -16.65
CA MET A 293 -4.65 0.39 -16.79
C MET A 293 -4.32 0.52 -18.26
N LEU A 294 -4.36 1.75 -18.76
CA LEU A 294 -4.01 2.12 -20.14
C LEU A 294 -2.69 2.86 -20.14
N ARG A 295 -1.75 2.45 -20.98
CA ARG A 295 -0.52 3.19 -21.23
C ARG A 295 -0.65 3.92 -22.57
N LEU A 296 -1.07 5.18 -22.52
CA LEU A 296 -1.30 5.96 -23.73
C LEU A 296 0.00 6.54 -24.32
N MET A 297 0.98 6.86 -23.47
CA MET A 297 2.30 7.37 -23.85
C MET A 297 3.37 6.85 -22.89
N LYS A 298 4.67 7.03 -23.20
CA LYS A 298 5.78 6.58 -22.33
C LYS A 298 5.65 7.04 -20.88
N ASN A 299 5.09 8.24 -20.65
CA ASN A 299 4.97 8.86 -19.33
C ASN A 299 3.51 9.17 -18.93
N PHE A 300 2.53 8.57 -19.63
CA PHE A 300 1.12 8.82 -19.37
C PHE A 300 0.36 7.51 -19.20
N ASN A 301 0.06 7.18 -17.96
CA ASN A 301 -0.74 6.03 -17.57
C ASN A 301 -2.11 6.52 -17.08
N LEU A 302 -3.17 5.93 -17.59
CA LEU A 302 -4.54 6.17 -17.15
C LEU A 302 -5.03 4.94 -16.37
N ASN A 303 -5.32 5.13 -15.09
CA ASN A 303 -5.88 4.10 -14.23
C ASN A 303 -7.35 4.40 -13.98
N LEU A 304 -8.22 3.46 -14.33
CA LEU A 304 -9.65 3.49 -14.09
C LEU A 304 -10.00 2.34 -13.15
N ALA A 305 -10.59 2.64 -12.01
CA ALA A 305 -11.12 1.64 -11.10
C ALA A 305 -12.60 1.89 -10.87
N ALA A 306 -13.41 0.83 -10.87
CA ALA A 306 -14.82 0.94 -10.62
C ALA A 306 -15.31 -0.21 -9.74
N THR A 307 -16.22 0.12 -8.82
CA THR A 307 -16.91 -0.84 -7.96
C THR A 307 -18.39 -0.82 -8.29
N TRP A 308 -18.95 -1.99 -8.48
CA TRP A 308 -20.34 -2.18 -8.87
C TRP A 308 -21.08 -2.90 -7.74
N ASP A 309 -22.11 -2.24 -7.20
CA ASP A 309 -22.95 -2.81 -6.17
C ASP A 309 -23.93 -3.82 -6.80
N VAL A 310 -23.97 -4.99 -6.21
CA VAL A 310 -24.77 -6.14 -6.72
C VAL A 310 -26.08 -6.33 -5.97
N TYR A 311 -26.34 -5.57 -4.91
CA TYR A 311 -27.54 -5.68 -4.10
C TYR A 311 -28.48 -4.51 -4.26
N THR A 312 -29.72 -4.69 -3.82
CA THR A 312 -30.76 -3.67 -3.79
C THR A 312 -30.85 -3.03 -2.40
N TYR A 313 -31.54 -1.89 -2.33
CA TYR A 313 -31.76 -1.15 -1.09
C TYR A 313 -33.25 -1.10 -0.76
N LYS A 314 -33.58 -1.07 0.53
CA LYS A 314 -34.90 -0.77 1.10
C LYS A 314 -34.75 0.25 2.22
N LEU A 315 -35.83 0.95 2.57
CA LEU A 315 -35.86 1.80 3.74
C LEU A 315 -36.17 0.96 4.98
N ASN A 316 -35.44 1.18 6.07
CA ASN A 316 -35.81 0.65 7.38
C ASN A 316 -36.93 1.45 8.01
N GLU A 317 -37.40 1.05 9.21
CA GLU A 317 -38.45 1.73 9.95
C GLU A 317 -38.11 3.19 10.26
N ALA A 318 -36.85 3.54 10.42
CA ALA A 318 -36.35 4.89 10.61
C ALA A 318 -36.24 5.71 9.30
N GLY A 319 -36.63 5.15 8.14
CA GLY A 319 -36.53 5.81 6.84
C GLY A 319 -35.10 5.91 6.26
N ASN A 320 -34.14 5.16 6.82
CA ASN A 320 -32.77 5.10 6.32
C ASN A 320 -32.61 3.98 5.31
N PRO A 321 -31.81 4.18 4.23
CA PRO A 321 -31.54 3.16 3.25
C PRO A 321 -30.66 2.04 3.83
N VAL A 322 -31.16 0.81 3.75
CA VAL A 322 -30.45 -0.40 4.18
C VAL A 322 -30.33 -1.34 2.99
N ARG A 323 -29.13 -1.87 2.82
CA ARG A 323 -28.83 -2.89 1.82
C ARG A 323 -29.52 -4.19 2.20
N VAL A 324 -30.21 -4.84 1.24
CA VAL A 324 -30.95 -6.09 1.48
C VAL A 324 -30.37 -7.23 0.66
N ASN A 325 -30.54 -8.46 1.17
CA ASN A 325 -30.02 -9.67 0.52
C ASN A 325 -30.83 -10.09 -0.72
N ILE A 326 -31.09 -9.12 -1.61
CA ILE A 326 -31.75 -9.35 -2.91
C ILE A 326 -30.78 -8.87 -3.98
N PRO A 327 -30.14 -9.79 -4.70
CA PRO A 327 -29.27 -9.42 -5.81
C PRO A 327 -30.02 -8.66 -6.90
N ARG A 328 -29.37 -7.66 -7.51
CA ARG A 328 -29.97 -6.80 -8.56
C ARG A 328 -30.48 -7.61 -9.76
N TRP A 329 -29.79 -8.66 -10.15
CA TRP A 329 -30.23 -9.52 -11.25
C TRP A 329 -31.52 -10.29 -10.94
N LYS A 330 -31.77 -10.66 -9.66
CA LYS A 330 -33.05 -11.25 -9.23
C LYS A 330 -34.18 -10.22 -9.20
N ALA A 331 -33.85 -8.96 -8.99
CA ALA A 331 -34.80 -7.85 -9.01
C ALA A 331 -35.03 -7.25 -10.40
N GLY A 332 -34.45 -7.82 -11.47
CA GLY A 332 -34.56 -7.29 -12.84
C GLY A 332 -33.82 -5.96 -13.07
N LYS A 333 -32.90 -5.56 -12.16
CA LYS A 333 -32.19 -4.28 -12.21
C LYS A 333 -30.75 -4.38 -12.77
N GLY A 334 -30.47 -5.45 -13.55
CA GLY A 334 -29.14 -5.71 -14.13
C GLY A 334 -28.16 -6.37 -13.16
N ILE A 335 -26.93 -6.61 -13.62
CA ILE A 335 -25.90 -7.37 -12.87
C ILE A 335 -25.33 -6.55 -11.72
N GLY A 336 -25.09 -5.26 -11.94
CA GLY A 336 -24.51 -4.37 -10.95
C GLY A 336 -24.83 -2.92 -11.24
N ARG A 337 -24.73 -2.07 -10.24
CA ARG A 337 -24.82 -0.62 -10.38
C ARG A 337 -23.50 0.01 -9.96
N LEU A 338 -23.01 0.94 -10.75
CA LEU A 338 -21.82 1.69 -10.42
C LEU A 338 -21.99 2.41 -9.08
N SER A 339 -21.26 1.98 -8.07
CA SER A 339 -21.27 2.58 -6.73
C SER A 339 -20.15 3.59 -6.56
N SER A 340 -19.00 3.29 -7.13
CA SER A 340 -17.89 4.22 -7.18
C SER A 340 -17.01 3.94 -8.38
N THR A 341 -16.49 4.98 -8.98
CA THR A 341 -15.40 4.90 -9.96
C THR A 341 -14.52 6.11 -9.77
N GLY A 342 -13.24 5.91 -9.98
CA GLY A 342 -12.27 6.99 -9.91
C GLY A 342 -11.21 6.81 -10.98
N THR A 343 -10.78 7.93 -11.51
CA THR A 343 -9.62 7.98 -12.38
C THR A 343 -8.73 9.12 -11.95
N SER A 344 -7.45 8.88 -12.04
CA SER A 344 -6.46 9.94 -11.88
C SER A 344 -5.44 9.83 -12.98
N PHE A 345 -5.00 10.95 -13.47
CA PHE A 345 -3.85 11.01 -14.32
C PHE A 345 -2.84 12.01 -13.78
N SER A 346 -1.59 11.68 -13.98
CA SER A 346 -0.47 12.51 -13.58
C SER A 346 0.38 12.80 -14.82
N TYR A 347 0.74 14.05 -14.99
CA TYR A 347 1.67 14.45 -16.02
C TYR A 347 2.73 15.38 -15.44
N THR A 348 3.99 15.08 -15.72
CA THR A 348 5.12 15.89 -15.26
C THR A 348 5.75 16.62 -16.45
N PHE A 349 5.71 17.93 -16.39
CA PHE A 349 6.45 18.82 -17.28
C PHE A 349 7.83 19.08 -16.69
N ASN A 350 8.84 19.08 -17.54
CA ASN A 350 10.22 19.40 -17.18
C ASN A 350 10.94 20.03 -18.37
N ASN A 351 12.19 20.40 -18.19
CA ASN A 351 13.02 21.01 -19.23
C ASN A 351 13.07 20.18 -20.53
N GLU A 352 13.01 18.84 -20.41
CA GLU A 352 13.10 17.95 -21.58
C GLU A 352 11.77 17.84 -22.34
N THR A 353 10.66 18.11 -21.68
CA THR A 353 9.32 18.01 -22.29
C THR A 353 9.18 18.98 -23.48
N PHE A 354 9.86 20.11 -23.44
CA PHE A 354 9.81 21.16 -24.46
C PHE A 354 11.02 21.18 -25.39
N LYS A 355 12.06 20.37 -25.13
CA LYS A 355 13.20 20.25 -26.05
C LYS A 355 12.78 19.45 -27.28
N ARG A 356 12.67 20.10 -28.44
CA ARG A 356 12.53 19.43 -29.75
C ARG A 356 13.73 18.49 -29.92
N LYS A 357 13.49 17.17 -30.06
CA LYS A 357 14.53 16.23 -30.49
C LYS A 357 15.12 16.69 -31.80
N LYS A 358 16.30 17.29 -31.78
CA LYS A 358 17.12 17.41 -32.98
C LYS A 358 17.43 15.99 -33.44
N LYS A 359 17.01 15.62 -34.65
CA LYS A 359 17.47 14.43 -35.37
C LYS A 359 19.00 14.53 -35.46
N ASN A 360 19.72 13.79 -34.65
CA ASN A 360 21.13 13.58 -34.87
C ASN A 360 21.29 12.64 -36.07
N THR A 361 21.52 13.23 -37.23
CA THR A 361 22.17 12.57 -38.33
C THR A 361 23.66 12.85 -38.13
N ASP A 362 24.34 11.96 -37.41
CA ASP A 362 25.77 11.76 -37.63
C ASP A 362 26.23 10.41 -37.08
N LYS A 363 27.01 9.79 -37.93
CA LYS A 363 27.47 8.41 -37.94
C LYS A 363 28.61 8.14 -36.97
N GLN A 364 28.58 6.88 -36.47
CA GLN A 364 29.73 5.98 -36.24
C GLN A 364 30.89 6.42 -35.32
N LYS A 365 31.12 5.69 -34.24
CA LYS A 365 32.24 4.73 -34.20
C LYS A 365 32.13 3.79 -32.98
N GLU A 366 32.49 2.58 -33.28
CA GLU A 366 32.74 1.37 -32.55
C GLU A 366 33.38 1.52 -31.16
N GLY A 367 33.03 0.56 -30.29
CA GLY A 367 33.95 0.04 -29.31
C GLY A 367 33.31 -0.40 -28.01
N ASP A 368 33.16 -1.70 -27.93
CA ASP A 368 33.41 -2.57 -26.77
C ASP A 368 32.33 -2.70 -25.68
N GLY A 369 32.11 -3.99 -25.41
CA GLY A 369 31.04 -4.57 -24.66
C GLY A 369 31.11 -4.36 -23.15
N SER A 370 29.92 -4.31 -22.59
CA SER A 370 29.61 -4.90 -21.29
C SER A 370 28.08 -5.01 -21.12
N GLU A 371 27.66 -6.19 -20.67
CA GLU A 371 26.28 -6.61 -20.46
C GLU A 371 25.53 -5.73 -19.46
N PRO A 372 24.20 -5.51 -19.64
CA PRO A 372 23.39 -4.80 -18.66
C PRO A 372 22.94 -5.75 -17.54
N ALA A 373 23.18 -5.32 -16.30
CA ALA A 373 22.62 -5.93 -15.11
C ALA A 373 21.11 -5.61 -14.97
N PRO A 374 20.32 -6.48 -14.32
CA PRO A 374 18.87 -6.38 -14.29
C PRO A 374 18.35 -5.26 -13.36
N ASP A 375 17.26 -4.65 -13.78
CA ASP A 375 16.51 -3.62 -13.10
C ASP A 375 16.11 -4.01 -11.66
N VAL A 376 16.44 -3.16 -10.71
CA VAL A 376 15.97 -3.23 -9.33
C VAL A 376 14.86 -2.21 -9.12
N GLU A 377 13.75 -2.74 -8.71
CA GLU A 377 12.46 -2.13 -8.43
C GLU A 377 12.53 -1.03 -7.36
N ASN A 378 11.85 0.08 -7.61
CA ASN A 378 11.71 1.25 -6.76
C ASN A 378 11.13 0.95 -5.38
N GLN A 379 11.85 1.29 -4.32
CA GLN A 379 11.29 1.60 -3.01
C GLN A 379 11.68 3.02 -2.58
N PRO A 380 10.75 3.83 -2.06
CA PRO A 380 11.09 5.16 -1.54
C PRO A 380 11.59 5.03 -0.10
N GLY A 381 12.86 5.16 0.10
CA GLY A 381 13.49 5.19 1.42
C GLY A 381 14.64 6.18 1.46
N LEU A 382 14.53 7.13 2.38
CA LEU A 382 15.53 8.10 2.78
C LEU A 382 16.97 7.61 2.60
N ARG A 383 17.76 8.35 1.86
CA ARG A 383 19.21 8.39 2.06
C ARG A 383 19.69 9.83 2.21
N SER A 384 19.92 10.20 3.45
CA SER A 384 20.86 11.24 3.81
C SER A 384 22.28 10.68 3.67
N GLY A 385 23.16 11.40 3.01
CA GLY A 385 24.58 11.19 3.05
C GLY A 385 25.17 10.41 1.88
N ALA A 386 25.39 11.07 0.76
CA ALA A 386 26.40 10.69 -0.22
C ALA A 386 27.21 11.95 -0.59
N ARG A 387 28.45 11.87 -0.23
CA ARG A 387 29.67 12.53 -0.63
C ARG A 387 29.54 13.46 -1.84
N ALA A 388 29.78 14.73 -1.59
CA ALA A 388 30.07 15.75 -2.60
C ALA A 388 31.45 15.51 -3.21
N GLU A 389 31.53 14.83 -4.34
CA GLU A 389 32.67 14.85 -5.27
C GLU A 389 32.23 14.11 -6.54
N ASP A 390 31.45 14.75 -7.42
CA ASP A 390 31.38 14.53 -8.87
C ASP A 390 30.28 15.38 -9.55
N GLU A 391 29.88 16.52 -8.96
CA GLU A 391 29.07 17.50 -9.68
C GLU A 391 29.98 18.46 -10.48
N LYS A 392 30.70 17.94 -11.44
CA LYS A 392 31.33 18.75 -12.49
C LYS A 392 30.33 19.03 -13.61
N ASN A 393 29.80 20.27 -13.61
CA ASN A 393 29.34 21.00 -14.81
C ASN A 393 28.14 20.47 -15.62
N GLU A 394 27.12 19.89 -15.02
CA GLU A 394 25.83 19.75 -15.67
C GLU A 394 24.97 21.02 -15.46
N GLY A 395 24.93 21.88 -16.45
CA GLY A 395 24.04 23.05 -16.49
C GLY A 395 24.63 24.38 -16.94
N MET A 396 25.94 24.49 -17.16
CA MET A 396 26.56 25.70 -17.70
C MET A 396 27.03 25.48 -19.13
N GLN A 397 26.23 25.85 -20.11
CA GLN A 397 26.67 25.95 -21.50
C GLN A 397 26.94 27.41 -21.85
N MET A 398 28.15 27.70 -22.29
CA MET A 398 28.48 29.01 -22.87
C MET A 398 27.74 29.18 -24.19
N GLY A 399 26.88 30.20 -24.29
CA GLY A 399 26.22 30.55 -25.56
C GLY A 399 27.23 31.12 -26.56
N PRO A 400 26.90 31.13 -27.85
CA PRO A 400 27.76 31.73 -28.91
C PRO A 400 28.02 33.22 -28.68
N ASP A 401 27.29 33.85 -27.83
CA ASP A 401 27.35 35.27 -27.39
C ASP A 401 28.25 35.49 -26.18
N GLY A 402 28.99 34.46 -25.70
CA GLY A 402 29.89 34.55 -24.55
C GLY A 402 29.20 34.62 -23.19
N TYR A 403 27.87 34.56 -23.13
CA TYR A 403 27.12 34.53 -21.89
C TYR A 403 26.84 33.11 -21.42
N MET A 404 26.97 32.85 -20.12
CA MET A 404 26.58 31.57 -19.51
C MET A 404 25.07 31.42 -19.55
N LYS A 405 24.56 30.46 -20.31
CA LYS A 405 23.15 30.06 -20.26
C LYS A 405 22.96 29.16 -19.06
N TRP A 406 22.23 29.65 -18.06
CA TRP A 406 21.76 28.86 -16.94
C TRP A 406 20.46 28.17 -17.33
N ASP A 407 20.51 26.87 -17.60
CA ASP A 407 19.32 26.04 -17.81
C ASP A 407 18.84 25.56 -16.43
N PHE A 408 18.01 26.37 -15.76
CA PHE A 408 17.55 26.03 -14.41
C PHE A 408 16.61 24.83 -14.43
N PRO A 409 16.88 23.81 -13.61
CA PRO A 409 16.02 22.64 -13.55
C PRO A 409 14.69 23.00 -12.89
N TRP A 410 13.61 22.65 -13.54
CA TRP A 410 12.27 22.76 -13.01
C TRP A 410 11.43 21.53 -13.36
N ASN A 411 10.49 21.22 -12.52
CA ASN A 411 9.45 20.26 -12.81
C ASN A 411 8.10 20.79 -12.30
N LEU A 412 7.06 20.47 -13.04
CA LEU A 412 5.68 20.76 -12.67
C LEU A 412 4.88 19.50 -12.91
N THR A 413 4.35 18.91 -11.84
CA THR A 413 3.49 17.74 -11.89
C THR A 413 2.04 18.17 -11.68
N LEU A 414 1.20 17.82 -12.63
CA LEU A 414 -0.23 18.02 -12.61
C LEU A 414 -0.88 16.66 -12.35
N ASN A 415 -1.62 16.56 -11.25
CA ASN A 415 -2.44 15.41 -10.94
C ASN A 415 -3.91 15.82 -10.94
N TYR A 416 -4.69 15.24 -11.85
CA TYR A 416 -6.12 15.46 -11.88
C TYR A 416 -6.84 14.18 -11.55
N SER A 417 -7.80 14.24 -10.65
CA SER A 417 -8.62 13.11 -10.27
C SER A 417 -10.09 13.43 -10.39
N VAL A 418 -10.83 12.49 -10.96
CA VAL A 418 -12.29 12.49 -11.05
C VAL A 418 -12.79 11.26 -10.34
N ASN A 419 -13.68 11.46 -9.37
CA ASN A 419 -14.30 10.38 -8.62
C ASN A 419 -15.81 10.49 -8.72
N TYR A 420 -16.46 9.39 -9.05
CA TYR A 420 -17.90 9.19 -8.94
C TYR A 420 -18.17 8.35 -7.70
N SER A 421 -19.13 8.74 -6.91
CA SER A 421 -19.58 8.00 -5.73
C SER A 421 -21.08 8.15 -5.54
N TYR A 422 -21.65 7.36 -4.66
CA TYR A 422 -23.03 7.57 -4.22
C TYR A 422 -23.18 8.92 -3.50
N GLY A 423 -24.18 9.68 -3.90
CA GLY A 423 -24.61 10.93 -3.30
C GLY A 423 -25.84 10.73 -2.40
N ALA A 424 -26.86 11.57 -2.56
CA ALA A 424 -28.11 11.46 -1.83
C ALA A 424 -28.91 10.21 -2.23
N PHE A 425 -29.64 9.63 -1.29
CA PHE A 425 -30.53 8.52 -1.56
C PHE A 425 -31.87 8.99 -2.11
N ASN A 426 -32.24 8.52 -3.28
CA ASN A 426 -33.51 8.81 -3.91
C ASN A 426 -34.57 7.79 -3.46
N LYS A 427 -35.50 8.23 -2.61
CA LYS A 427 -36.56 7.35 -2.04
C LYS A 427 -37.54 6.83 -3.09
N GLN A 428 -37.77 7.57 -4.18
CA GLN A 428 -38.67 7.13 -5.25
C GLN A 428 -38.07 5.99 -6.09
N LYS A 429 -36.79 6.10 -6.40
CA LYS A 429 -36.04 5.08 -7.17
C LYS A 429 -35.51 3.95 -6.31
N MET A 430 -35.53 4.12 -4.97
CA MET A 430 -34.86 3.23 -4.01
C MET A 430 -33.38 3.02 -4.35
N GLU A 431 -32.69 4.10 -4.71
CA GLU A 431 -31.32 4.07 -5.19
C GLU A 431 -30.59 5.37 -4.85
N TYR A 432 -29.28 5.32 -4.75
CA TYR A 432 -28.47 6.51 -4.56
C TYR A 432 -28.30 7.27 -5.88
N ASP A 433 -28.44 8.58 -5.85
CA ASP A 433 -28.02 9.43 -6.97
C ASP A 433 -26.49 9.50 -7.04
N GLY A 434 -25.95 9.69 -8.24
CA GLY A 434 -24.52 9.81 -8.44
C GLY A 434 -24.00 11.18 -8.05
N LYS A 435 -22.81 11.23 -7.44
CA LYS A 435 -22.06 12.44 -7.16
C LYS A 435 -20.68 12.35 -7.79
N ILE A 436 -20.34 13.33 -8.62
CA ILE A 436 -19.00 13.46 -9.21
C ILE A 436 -18.22 14.48 -8.41
N THR A 437 -17.02 14.14 -8.00
CA THR A 437 -16.06 15.03 -7.35
C THR A 437 -14.80 15.12 -8.16
N GLN A 438 -14.26 16.32 -8.34
CA GLN A 438 -13.08 16.59 -9.14
C GLN A 438 -12.04 17.34 -8.31
N ASN A 439 -10.81 16.89 -8.36
CA ASN A 439 -9.70 17.53 -7.67
C ASN A 439 -8.51 17.67 -8.64
N LEU A 440 -7.90 18.84 -8.60
CA LEU A 440 -6.65 19.12 -9.30
C LEU A 440 -5.57 19.41 -8.28
N SER A 441 -4.50 18.63 -8.30
CA SER A 441 -3.31 18.87 -7.50
C SER A 441 -2.14 19.25 -8.41
N LEU A 442 -1.51 20.35 -8.08
CA LEU A 442 -0.33 20.87 -8.75
C LEU A 442 0.83 20.80 -7.77
N SER A 443 1.94 20.20 -8.18
CA SER A 443 3.19 20.25 -7.41
C SER A 443 4.33 20.62 -8.33
N GLY A 444 5.20 21.49 -7.87
CA GLY A 444 6.33 21.96 -8.66
C GLY A 444 7.56 22.19 -7.81
N ASN A 445 8.70 22.06 -8.49
CA ASN A 445 10.00 22.40 -7.94
C ASN A 445 10.75 23.21 -8.98
N ILE A 446 11.35 24.32 -8.56
CA ILE A 446 12.13 25.22 -9.41
C ILE A 446 13.42 25.56 -8.66
N ARG A 447 14.56 25.40 -9.31
CA ARG A 447 15.88 25.79 -8.82
C ARG A 447 16.43 26.94 -9.67
N PRO A 448 16.11 28.22 -9.37
CA PRO A 448 16.57 29.36 -10.17
C PRO A 448 18.09 29.54 -10.14
N THR A 449 18.73 29.12 -9.06
CA THR A 449 20.19 29.08 -8.90
C THR A 449 20.61 27.81 -8.16
N LYS A 450 21.91 27.52 -8.11
CA LYS A 450 22.44 26.34 -7.37
C LYS A 450 22.02 26.33 -5.91
N ASN A 451 21.86 27.51 -5.30
CA ASN A 451 21.63 27.66 -3.86
C ASN A 451 20.16 27.89 -3.49
N TRP A 452 19.26 28.11 -4.46
CA TRP A 452 17.84 28.32 -4.22
C TRP A 452 17.01 27.14 -4.72
N ASN A 453 16.12 26.67 -3.87
CA ASN A 453 15.12 25.67 -4.22
C ASN A 453 13.74 26.14 -3.76
N PHE A 454 12.81 26.23 -4.71
CA PHE A 454 11.40 26.55 -4.47
C PHE A 454 10.57 25.34 -4.80
N SER A 455 9.76 24.90 -3.86
CA SER A 455 8.77 23.85 -4.12
C SER A 455 7.40 24.30 -3.63
N PHE A 456 6.37 23.90 -4.35
CA PHE A 456 4.99 24.16 -3.97
C PHE A 456 4.11 22.97 -4.25
N THR A 457 3.05 22.87 -3.46
CA THR A 457 1.93 21.95 -3.70
C THR A 457 0.64 22.72 -3.50
N ALA A 458 -0.26 22.65 -4.47
CA ALA A 458 -1.56 23.28 -4.41
C ALA A 458 -2.65 22.28 -4.80
N SER A 459 -3.80 22.33 -4.15
CA SER A 459 -4.95 21.48 -4.43
C SER A 459 -6.17 22.36 -4.65
N TYR A 460 -6.84 22.18 -5.79
CA TYR A 460 -8.05 22.87 -6.16
C TYR A 460 -9.22 21.88 -6.19
N ASN A 461 -10.30 22.23 -5.49
CA ASN A 461 -11.53 21.45 -5.46
C ASN A 461 -12.58 22.13 -6.36
N PHE A 462 -13.02 21.41 -7.40
CA PHE A 462 -14.02 21.93 -8.35
C PHE A 462 -15.43 22.01 -7.79
N ASP A 463 -15.77 21.18 -6.80
CA ASP A 463 -17.12 21.22 -6.19
C ASP A 463 -17.35 22.50 -5.38
N THR A 464 -16.31 22.95 -4.69
CA THR A 464 -16.34 24.16 -3.86
C THR A 464 -15.82 25.40 -4.60
N HIS A 465 -15.26 25.22 -5.81
CA HIS A 465 -14.61 26.27 -6.61
C HIS A 465 -13.54 27.03 -5.85
N LYS A 466 -12.79 26.35 -4.95
CA LYS A 466 -11.79 26.95 -4.07
C LYS A 466 -10.49 26.15 -4.06
N LEU A 467 -9.41 26.84 -3.81
CA LEU A 467 -8.16 26.21 -3.38
C LEU A 467 -8.39 25.58 -2.00
N ALA A 468 -8.29 24.25 -1.95
CA ALA A 468 -8.49 23.49 -0.71
C ALA A 468 -7.24 23.55 0.19
N TYR A 469 -6.07 23.57 -0.43
CA TYR A 469 -4.79 23.55 0.25
C TYR A 469 -3.69 24.14 -0.65
N MET A 470 -2.77 24.85 -0.04
CA MET A 470 -1.52 25.30 -0.68
C MET A 470 -0.39 25.29 0.33
N ASN A 471 0.74 24.71 -0.05
CA ASN A 471 1.99 24.74 0.71
C ASN A 471 3.11 25.17 -0.22
N CYS A 472 3.92 26.13 0.24
CA CYS A 472 5.10 26.63 -0.46
C CYS A 472 6.31 26.44 0.45
N ASN A 473 7.38 25.84 -0.07
CA ASN A 473 8.63 25.68 0.63
C ASN A 473 9.75 26.38 -0.16
N ILE A 474 10.54 27.13 0.54
CA ILE A 474 11.71 27.84 0.02
C ILE A 474 12.91 27.36 0.81
N SER A 475 13.95 26.91 0.16
CA SER A 475 15.22 26.62 0.81
C SER A 475 16.36 27.32 0.09
N ARG A 476 17.30 27.82 0.88
CA ARG A 476 18.53 28.46 0.38
C ARG A 476 19.73 27.95 1.14
N ASP A 477 20.72 27.52 0.40
CA ASP A 477 22.06 27.29 0.95
C ASP A 477 22.83 28.59 0.97
N LEU A 478 23.27 29.01 2.16
CA LEU A 478 24.05 30.20 2.44
C LEU A 478 25.51 29.85 2.74
N HIS A 479 26.00 28.72 2.21
CA HIS A 479 27.36 28.21 2.40
C HIS A 479 27.58 27.59 3.79
N CYS A 480 27.57 28.39 4.85
CA CYS A 480 27.71 27.93 6.23
C CYS A 480 26.36 27.70 6.92
N PHE A 481 25.29 28.23 6.38
CA PHE A 481 23.95 28.18 6.94
C PHE A 481 22.96 27.62 5.91
N THR A 482 21.97 26.89 6.37
CA THR A 482 20.80 26.52 5.58
C THR A 482 19.59 27.30 6.07
N MET A 483 18.92 28.01 5.16
CA MET A 483 17.68 28.70 5.41
C MET A 483 16.53 27.91 4.78
N THR A 484 15.48 27.65 5.55
CA THR A 484 14.24 27.06 5.05
C THR A 484 13.04 27.88 5.51
N ALA A 485 12.11 28.09 4.60
CA ALA A 485 10.85 28.76 4.90
C ALA A 485 9.70 27.95 4.29
N SER A 486 8.70 27.61 5.09
CA SER A 486 7.48 26.96 4.64
C SER A 486 6.26 27.79 4.98
N PHE A 487 5.33 27.89 4.03
CA PHE A 487 4.12 28.69 4.13
C PHE A 487 2.93 27.85 3.72
N VAL A 488 1.89 27.85 4.53
CA VAL A 488 0.57 27.27 4.24
C VAL A 488 -0.46 28.40 4.25
N PRO A 489 -0.57 29.17 3.14
CA PRO A 489 -1.50 30.31 3.07
C PRO A 489 -2.95 29.88 2.97
N VAL A 490 -3.21 28.70 2.42
CA VAL A 490 -4.56 28.15 2.21
C VAL A 490 -4.62 26.72 2.71
N GLY A 491 -5.63 26.41 3.52
CA GLY A 491 -5.85 25.10 4.12
C GLY A 491 -6.65 25.22 5.41
N PRO A 492 -6.97 24.10 6.07
CA PRO A 492 -7.66 24.11 7.36
C PRO A 492 -6.84 24.79 8.46
N TYR A 493 -5.50 24.73 8.34
CA TYR A 493 -4.57 25.37 9.26
C TYR A 493 -3.56 26.19 8.48
N LYS A 494 -3.66 27.52 8.59
CA LYS A 494 -2.67 28.44 8.03
C LYS A 494 -1.47 28.51 8.95
N SER A 495 -0.27 28.41 8.38
CA SER A 495 0.96 28.44 9.17
C SER A 495 2.13 28.97 8.36
N TYR A 496 3.13 29.48 9.05
CA TYR A 496 4.45 29.65 8.49
C TYR A 496 5.51 29.08 9.45
N ASN A 497 6.58 28.62 8.88
CA ASN A 497 7.76 28.20 9.60
C ASN A 497 8.98 28.76 8.87
N PHE A 498 9.82 29.46 9.59
CA PHE A 498 11.09 29.96 9.10
C PHE A 498 12.19 29.43 10.00
N HIS A 499 13.20 28.84 9.39
CA HIS A 499 14.30 28.18 10.08
C HIS A 499 15.63 28.54 9.40
N ILE A 500 16.61 28.97 10.19
CA ILE A 500 18.00 29.10 9.76
C ILE A 500 18.85 28.33 10.76
N SER A 501 19.73 27.48 10.26
CA SER A 501 20.68 26.72 11.08
C SER A 501 22.04 26.64 10.41
N VAL A 502 23.06 26.46 11.22
CA VAL A 502 24.44 26.21 10.75
C VAL A 502 24.52 24.77 10.21
N ASN A 503 25.28 24.57 9.13
CA ASN A 503 25.50 23.25 8.53
C ASN A 503 26.48 22.37 9.32
N SER A 504 27.06 22.88 10.41
CA SER A 504 28.01 22.15 11.27
C SER A 504 27.30 21.43 12.41
N SER A 505 27.59 20.16 12.59
CA SER A 505 27.06 19.34 13.70
C SER A 505 27.57 19.81 15.07
N LEU A 506 28.74 20.43 15.12
CA LEU A 506 29.33 21.00 16.36
C LEU A 506 28.65 22.30 16.82
N LEU A 507 27.96 22.97 15.91
CA LEU A 507 27.30 24.27 16.18
C LEU A 507 25.77 24.13 15.98
N SER A 508 25.21 22.94 16.18
CA SER A 508 23.79 22.65 15.97
C SER A 508 22.82 23.50 16.81
N ASP A 509 23.32 24.10 17.89
CA ASP A 509 22.54 24.98 18.75
C ASP A 509 22.42 26.41 18.18
N LEU A 510 23.25 26.77 17.19
CA LEU A 510 23.18 28.05 16.50
C LEU A 510 22.11 27.99 15.41
N LYS A 511 20.86 28.16 15.82
CA LYS A 511 19.68 28.13 14.96
C LYS A 511 18.70 29.22 15.36
N TYR A 512 17.95 29.69 14.38
CA TYR A 512 16.81 30.58 14.57
C TYR A 512 15.55 29.95 13.99
N ASP A 513 14.56 29.76 14.83
CA ASP A 513 13.27 29.22 14.49
C ASP A 513 12.17 30.26 14.75
N LYS A 514 11.38 30.57 13.72
CA LYS A 514 10.17 31.37 13.87
C LYS A 514 9.01 30.65 13.23
N ARG A 515 8.02 30.27 14.02
CA ARG A 515 6.82 29.58 13.54
C ARG A 515 5.56 30.22 14.10
N SER A 516 4.52 30.20 13.29
CA SER A 516 3.20 30.64 13.68
C SER A 516 2.18 29.68 13.09
N SER A 517 1.13 29.35 13.85
CA SER A 517 -0.01 28.59 13.39
C SER A 517 -1.29 29.22 13.91
N LEU A 518 -2.41 28.98 13.23
CA LEU A 518 -3.71 29.53 13.62
C LEU A 518 -4.16 29.07 15.01
N SER A 519 -3.68 27.92 15.47
CA SER A 519 -3.93 27.40 16.82
C SER A 519 -3.39 28.31 17.93
N ASN A 520 -2.44 29.19 17.62
CA ASN A 520 -1.82 30.11 18.57
C ASN A 520 -2.45 31.51 18.56
N GLY A 521 -3.62 31.70 17.96
CA GLY A 521 -4.38 32.95 18.00
C GLY A 521 -3.81 34.12 17.18
N VAL A 522 -2.84 33.87 16.31
CA VAL A 522 -2.28 34.92 15.44
C VAL A 522 -3.21 35.17 14.26
N ARG A 523 -3.86 36.34 14.26
CA ARG A 523 -4.61 36.83 13.10
C ARG A 523 -3.63 37.46 12.10
N TRP A 524 -3.70 37.04 10.84
CA TRP A 524 -3.04 37.71 9.74
C TRP A 524 -3.88 38.93 9.34
N TYR A 525 -3.35 40.11 9.42
CA TYR A 525 -3.92 41.33 8.86
C TYR A 525 -3.44 41.50 7.43
#